data_34c18dfc2bfcfbba9a377ca54c3137ed
#
_entry.id   34c18dfc2bfcfbba9a377ca54c3137ed
#
_cell.length_a   1.000
_cell.length_b   1.000
_cell.length_c   1.000
_cell.angle_alpha   90.00
_cell.angle_beta   90.00
_cell.angle_gamma   90.00
#
_symmetry.space_group_name_H-M   'P 1'
#
loop_
_entity.id
_entity.type
_entity.pdbx_description
1 polymer ?
#
loop_
_entity_poly.entity_id
_entity_poly.type
_entity_poly.pdbx_seq_one_letter_code
_entity_poly.pdbx_strand_id
1 'polypeptide(L)'
;MKTISFTLLLLITITLEAHVRKNEEWYRSTIYIGADDTLVSVQLNDNPVDLSEYGNYMDKFAIIKKASLVLFPGDELVFYVKNNGEVSKNDPAALGVRIEYVDQEGNSQTFLSTSNQWTCDGEPPIVNGSVATNIHYILWRTNGLGGNVQLIWGREQKESTVCRFTIPSP
;
A
#
# COMPACT_ATOMS: atom_id res chain seq x y z
N MET A 1 -36.72 36.91 -2.40
CA MET A 1 -36.15 35.57 -2.28
C MET A 1 -34.63 35.68 -2.46
N LYS A 2 -33.84 35.45 -1.41
CA LYS A 2 -32.37 35.53 -1.49
C LYS A 2 -31.87 34.16 -1.89
N THR A 3 -31.37 34.02 -3.11
CA THR A 3 -30.62 32.85 -3.57
C THR A 3 -29.27 32.86 -2.85
N ILE A 4 -29.14 32.10 -1.75
CA ILE A 4 -27.83 31.82 -1.13
C ILE A 4 -27.16 30.88 -2.10
N SER A 5 -26.05 31.37 -2.67
CA SER A 5 -25.31 30.68 -3.72
C SER A 5 -24.75 29.34 -3.17
N PHE A 6 -25.08 28.26 -3.84
CA PHE A 6 -24.58 26.90 -3.55
C PHE A 6 -23.04 26.83 -3.51
N THR A 7 -22.39 27.76 -4.19
CA THR A 7 -20.93 27.93 -4.24
C THR A 7 -20.34 28.32 -2.88
N LEU A 8 -21.07 29.09 -2.06
CA LEU A 8 -20.58 29.51 -0.75
C LEU A 8 -20.59 28.37 0.27
N LEU A 9 -21.57 27.47 0.17
CA LEU A 9 -21.68 26.29 1.05
C LEU A 9 -20.55 25.29 0.77
N LEU A 10 -20.21 25.10 -0.50
CA LEU A 10 -19.12 24.19 -0.92
C LEU A 10 -17.75 24.69 -0.45
N LEU A 11 -17.50 26.00 -0.55
CA LEU A 11 -16.25 26.61 -0.06
C LEU A 11 -16.09 26.52 1.47
N ILE A 12 -17.19 26.61 2.21
CA ILE A 12 -17.15 26.49 3.68
C ILE A 12 -16.87 25.04 4.10
N THR A 13 -17.40 24.03 3.41
CA THR A 13 -17.13 22.62 3.70
C THR A 13 -15.66 22.26 3.41
N ILE A 14 -15.12 22.68 2.28
CA ILE A 14 -13.72 22.42 1.92
C ILE A 14 -12.75 23.10 2.90
N THR A 15 -13.05 24.34 3.33
CA THR A 15 -12.22 25.03 4.32
C THR A 15 -12.33 24.44 5.71
N LEU A 16 -13.48 23.88 6.09
CA LEU A 16 -13.66 23.23 7.39
C LEU A 16 -12.91 21.90 7.46
N GLU A 17 -12.98 21.07 6.42
CA GLU A 17 -12.23 19.83 6.34
C GLU A 17 -10.71 20.08 6.35
N ALA A 18 -10.22 21.08 5.60
CA ALA A 18 -8.81 21.47 5.62
C ALA A 18 -8.36 22.02 6.98
N HIS A 19 -9.26 22.64 7.76
CA HIS A 19 -8.95 23.19 9.09
C HIS A 19 -8.96 22.11 10.16
N VAL A 20 -9.86 21.13 10.06
CA VAL A 20 -9.93 19.99 11.00
C VAL A 20 -8.66 19.13 10.88
N ARG A 21 -8.19 18.86 9.66
CA ARG A 21 -6.97 18.05 9.46
C ARG A 21 -5.66 18.76 9.88
N LYS A 22 -5.67 20.07 10.10
CA LYS A 22 -4.45 20.82 10.45
C LYS A 22 -3.88 20.48 11.84
N ASN A 23 -4.67 19.88 12.72
CA ASN A 23 -4.25 19.44 14.05
C ASN A 23 -4.18 17.90 14.18
N GLU A 24 -4.40 17.16 13.09
CA GLU A 24 -4.26 15.71 13.08
C GLU A 24 -2.79 15.34 12.92
N GLU A 25 -2.39 14.27 13.58
CA GLU A 25 -1.09 13.65 13.39
C GLU A 25 -1.01 13.10 11.97
N TRP A 26 0.10 13.31 11.29
CA TRP A 26 0.32 12.85 9.93
C TRP A 26 1.74 12.32 9.74
N TYR A 27 1.89 11.44 8.75
CA TYR A 27 3.14 10.80 8.42
C TYR A 27 3.55 11.14 6.98
N ARG A 28 4.75 11.69 6.83
CA ARG A 28 5.37 11.80 5.50
C ARG A 28 5.94 10.44 5.15
N SER A 29 5.37 9.80 4.11
CA SER A 29 5.60 8.39 3.83
C SER A 29 6.14 8.13 2.45
N THR A 30 6.93 7.07 2.32
CA THR A 30 7.33 6.45 1.07
C THR A 30 6.90 4.99 1.08
N ILE A 31 6.13 4.59 0.07
CA ILE A 31 5.64 3.22 -0.08
C ILE A 31 6.46 2.52 -1.17
N TYR A 32 6.92 1.31 -0.88
CA TYR A 32 7.56 0.40 -1.81
C TYR A 32 6.69 -0.84 -1.96
N ILE A 33 6.42 -1.26 -3.19
CA ILE A 33 5.44 -2.31 -3.50
C ILE A 33 6.04 -3.25 -4.53
N GLY A 34 6.12 -4.53 -4.19
CA GLY A 34 6.38 -5.63 -5.10
C GLY A 34 5.11 -6.45 -5.27
N ALA A 35 4.75 -6.78 -6.50
CA ALA A 35 3.61 -7.63 -6.81
C ALA A 35 4.02 -8.66 -7.87
N ASP A 36 3.65 -9.89 -7.65
CA ASP A 36 3.82 -10.99 -8.59
C ASP A 36 2.42 -11.45 -9.03
N ASP A 37 2.05 -11.22 -10.30
CA ASP A 37 2.82 -10.60 -11.41
C ASP A 37 2.56 -9.12 -11.57
N THR A 38 1.35 -8.66 -11.24
CA THR A 38 0.87 -7.34 -11.64
C THR A 38 0.24 -6.59 -10.49
N LEU A 39 0.79 -5.41 -10.17
CA LEU A 39 0.09 -4.40 -9.40
C LEU A 39 -0.84 -3.62 -10.34
N VAL A 40 -2.14 -3.84 -10.21
CA VAL A 40 -3.15 -3.20 -11.05
C VAL A 40 -3.33 -1.74 -10.66
N SER A 41 -3.54 -1.48 -9.37
CA SER A 41 -3.67 -0.12 -8.84
C SER A 41 -3.47 -0.09 -7.33
N VAL A 42 -3.19 1.11 -6.82
CA VAL A 42 -3.24 1.44 -5.40
C VAL A 42 -4.18 2.61 -5.21
N GLN A 43 -4.97 2.58 -4.14
CA GLN A 43 -5.82 3.68 -3.74
C GLN A 43 -5.51 4.08 -2.29
N LEU A 44 -5.68 5.35 -2.00
CA LEU A 44 -5.69 5.93 -0.66
C LEU A 44 -7.06 6.56 -0.44
N ASN A 45 -7.86 6.00 0.48
CA ASN A 45 -9.25 6.46 0.74
C ASN A 45 -10.04 6.60 -0.57
N ASP A 46 -10.10 5.53 -1.37
CA ASP A 46 -10.76 5.46 -2.69
C ASP A 46 -10.16 6.36 -3.80
N ASN A 47 -9.13 7.14 -3.52
CA ASN A 47 -8.45 7.96 -4.51
C ASN A 47 -7.25 7.24 -5.10
N PRO A 48 -7.05 7.26 -6.43
CA PRO A 48 -5.91 6.59 -7.04
C PRO A 48 -4.59 7.24 -6.62
N VAL A 49 -3.58 6.39 -6.43
CA VAL A 49 -2.22 6.79 -6.09
C VAL A 49 -1.34 6.68 -7.32
N ASP A 50 -0.62 7.76 -7.64
CA ASP A 50 0.38 7.76 -8.70
C ASP A 50 1.62 6.97 -8.28
N LEU A 51 2.00 6.01 -9.11
CA LEU A 51 3.12 5.12 -8.85
C LEU A 51 4.24 5.35 -9.86
N SER A 52 5.46 5.39 -9.37
CA SER A 52 6.68 5.35 -10.18
C SER A 52 7.35 3.98 -10.08
N GLU A 53 8.10 3.61 -11.10
CA GLU A 53 8.94 2.42 -11.06
C GLU A 53 10.24 2.71 -10.29
N TYR A 54 10.68 1.73 -9.50
CA TYR A 54 11.88 1.84 -8.68
C TYR A 54 12.61 0.50 -8.65
N GLY A 55 13.91 0.51 -8.93
CA GLY A 55 14.74 -0.68 -8.89
C GLY A 55 15.44 -1.00 -10.21
N ASN A 56 15.96 -2.20 -10.32
CA ASN A 56 16.72 -2.64 -11.49
C ASN A 56 15.80 -3.22 -12.57
N TYR A 57 15.72 -2.53 -13.71
CA TYR A 57 14.86 -2.91 -14.83
C TYR A 57 15.39 -4.08 -15.71
N MET A 58 16.53 -4.67 -15.36
CA MET A 58 17.07 -5.81 -16.11
C MET A 58 16.25 -7.09 -15.94
N ASP A 59 15.43 -7.16 -14.88
CA ASP A 59 14.52 -8.26 -14.63
C ASP A 59 13.12 -7.69 -14.30
N LYS A 60 12.09 -8.11 -15.02
CA LYS A 60 10.70 -7.65 -14.80
C LYS A 60 10.21 -7.96 -13.39
N PHE A 61 10.65 -9.08 -12.82
CA PHE A 61 10.30 -9.50 -11.46
C PHE A 61 11.05 -8.71 -10.36
N ALA A 62 12.07 -7.93 -10.76
CA ALA A 62 12.81 -7.08 -9.84
C ALA A 62 12.23 -5.67 -9.69
N ILE A 63 11.29 -5.30 -10.53
CA ILE A 63 10.70 -3.96 -10.53
C ILE A 63 9.72 -3.86 -9.36
N ILE A 64 9.96 -2.89 -8.50
CA ILE A 64 8.99 -2.47 -7.49
C ILE A 64 8.36 -1.13 -7.89
N LYS A 65 7.18 -0.86 -7.39
CA LYS A 65 6.52 0.44 -7.52
C LYS A 65 6.78 1.27 -6.27
N LYS A 66 6.82 2.58 -6.44
CA LYS A 66 7.06 3.53 -5.35
C LYS A 66 6.10 4.70 -5.44
N ALA A 67 5.61 5.15 -4.28
CA ALA A 67 4.87 6.39 -4.13
C ALA A 67 5.36 7.18 -2.91
N SER A 68 5.20 8.51 -2.95
CA SER A 68 5.39 9.37 -1.78
C SER A 68 4.05 9.99 -1.41
N LEU A 69 3.61 9.81 -0.18
CA LEU A 69 2.29 10.18 0.31
C LEU A 69 2.38 10.89 1.66
N VAL A 70 1.35 11.66 1.97
CA VAL A 70 1.06 12.06 3.35
C VAL A 70 -0.08 11.17 3.82
N LEU A 71 0.13 10.46 4.91
CA LEU A 71 -0.82 9.53 5.50
C LEU A 71 -1.27 10.04 6.86
N PHE A 72 -2.53 9.78 7.21
CA PHE A 72 -3.10 10.08 8.51
C PHE A 72 -3.53 8.79 9.22
N PRO A 73 -3.57 8.74 10.56
CA PRO A 73 -4.21 7.65 11.27
C PRO A 73 -5.64 7.42 10.77
N GLY A 74 -5.98 6.16 10.53
CA GLY A 74 -7.27 5.77 9.95
C GLY A 74 -7.37 5.79 8.43
N ASP A 75 -6.39 6.36 7.72
CA ASP A 75 -6.34 6.24 6.26
C ASP A 75 -6.26 4.77 5.82
N GLU A 76 -6.97 4.42 4.75
CA GLU A 76 -6.94 3.08 4.18
C GLU A 76 -6.19 3.06 2.85
N LEU A 77 -5.17 2.20 2.78
CA LEU A 77 -4.47 1.84 1.54
C LEU A 77 -5.06 0.56 0.99
N VAL A 78 -5.47 0.59 -0.28
CA VAL A 78 -6.06 -0.56 -0.99
C VAL A 78 -5.20 -0.92 -2.19
N PHE A 79 -4.77 -2.18 -2.24
CA PHE A 79 -3.89 -2.72 -3.28
C PHE A 79 -4.66 -3.74 -4.11
N TYR A 80 -4.82 -3.48 -5.41
CA TYR A 80 -5.40 -4.39 -6.37
C TYR A 80 -4.28 -5.11 -7.09
N VAL A 81 -4.18 -6.42 -6.91
CA VAL A 81 -3.10 -7.24 -7.47
C VAL A 81 -3.64 -8.43 -8.24
N LYS A 82 -2.91 -8.82 -9.27
CA LYS A 82 -3.27 -9.94 -10.16
C LYS A 82 -2.06 -10.81 -10.44
N ASN A 83 -2.26 -12.13 -10.36
CA ASN A 83 -1.38 -13.16 -10.89
C ASN A 83 -1.82 -13.52 -12.31
N ASN A 84 -0.89 -13.69 -13.24
CA ASN A 84 -1.19 -14.04 -14.64
C ASN A 84 -1.16 -15.55 -14.85
N GLY A 85 -1.95 -16.27 -14.11
CA GLY A 85 -2.03 -17.71 -14.18
C GLY A 85 -2.72 -18.28 -12.96
N GLU A 86 -2.77 -19.59 -12.89
CA GLU A 86 -3.32 -20.28 -11.73
C GLU A 86 -2.34 -20.22 -10.56
N VAL A 87 -2.78 -19.68 -9.42
CA VAL A 87 -1.95 -19.62 -8.21
C VAL A 87 -1.70 -21.05 -7.72
N SER A 88 -0.44 -21.42 -7.61
CA SER A 88 -0.03 -22.77 -7.19
C SER A 88 1.20 -22.72 -6.28
N LYS A 89 1.60 -23.88 -5.77
CA LYS A 89 2.83 -24.02 -4.98
C LYS A 89 4.09 -23.67 -5.79
N ASN A 90 4.05 -23.88 -7.11
CA ASN A 90 5.19 -23.64 -8.00
C ASN A 90 5.14 -22.24 -8.64
N ASP A 91 3.98 -21.60 -8.57
CA ASP A 91 3.72 -20.24 -9.06
C ASP A 91 2.90 -19.48 -8.00
N PRO A 92 3.52 -19.09 -6.88
CA PRO A 92 2.84 -18.45 -5.78
C PRO A 92 2.64 -16.96 -6.08
N ALA A 93 1.40 -16.52 -6.13
CA ALA A 93 1.09 -15.11 -6.18
C ALA A 93 1.54 -14.39 -4.90
N ALA A 94 2.01 -13.16 -5.04
CA ALA A 94 2.60 -12.43 -3.93
C ALA A 94 2.39 -10.90 -4.01
N LEU A 95 2.07 -10.30 -2.87
CA LEU A 95 2.16 -8.87 -2.61
C LEU A 95 3.12 -8.64 -1.43
N GLY A 96 4.14 -7.85 -1.65
CA GLY A 96 5.03 -7.36 -0.61
C GLY A 96 4.96 -5.84 -0.51
N VAL A 97 4.76 -5.28 0.68
CA VAL A 97 4.68 -3.83 0.89
C VAL A 97 5.54 -3.41 2.07
N ARG A 98 6.28 -2.32 1.87
CA ARG A 98 6.99 -1.59 2.92
C ARG A 98 6.61 -0.12 2.84
N ILE A 99 6.21 0.44 3.97
CA ILE A 99 5.88 1.85 4.12
C ILE A 99 6.88 2.45 5.12
N GLU A 100 7.79 3.26 4.63
CA GLU A 100 8.64 4.08 5.49
C GLU A 100 7.92 5.38 5.77
N TYR A 101 7.90 5.80 7.01
CA TYR A 101 7.28 7.07 7.38
C TYR A 101 8.10 7.83 8.41
N VAL A 102 7.93 9.14 8.39
CA VAL A 102 8.51 10.07 9.36
C VAL A 102 7.35 10.82 10.00
N ASP A 103 7.25 10.75 11.31
CA ASP A 103 6.25 11.48 12.08
C ASP A 103 6.58 12.99 12.16
N GLN A 104 5.71 13.75 12.82
CA GLN A 104 5.90 15.20 12.97
C GLN A 104 7.09 15.56 13.86
N GLU A 105 7.55 14.65 14.70
CA GLU A 105 8.71 14.82 15.57
C GLU A 105 10.02 14.45 14.88
N GLY A 106 9.95 13.89 13.66
CA GLY A 106 11.11 13.49 12.87
C GLY A 106 11.58 12.04 13.12
N ASN A 107 10.80 11.22 13.86
CA ASN A 107 11.14 9.83 14.07
C ASN A 107 10.78 9.00 12.84
N SER A 108 11.72 8.16 12.41
CA SER A 108 11.50 7.25 11.28
C SER A 108 11.03 5.90 11.76
N GLN A 109 9.98 5.38 11.15
CA GLN A 109 9.43 4.05 11.41
C GLN A 109 9.04 3.35 10.10
N THR A 110 8.57 2.10 10.21
CA THR A 110 8.22 1.29 9.04
C THR A 110 7.02 0.41 9.33
N PHE A 111 6.03 0.45 8.44
CA PHE A 111 4.99 -0.58 8.36
C PHE A 111 5.36 -1.59 7.27
N LEU A 112 5.11 -2.86 7.53
CA LEU A 112 5.40 -3.96 6.60
C LEU A 112 4.13 -4.75 6.32
N SER A 113 4.03 -5.36 5.15
CA SER A 113 2.99 -6.36 4.90
C SER A 113 3.21 -7.55 5.81
N THR A 114 2.18 -7.89 6.59
CA THR A 114 2.16 -8.98 7.56
C THR A 114 0.77 -9.62 7.60
N SER A 115 0.67 -10.85 8.11
CA SER A 115 -0.61 -11.56 8.18
C SER A 115 -1.56 -11.07 9.26
N ASN A 116 -1.10 -10.23 10.20
CA ASN A 116 -1.89 -9.81 11.36
C ASN A 116 -2.37 -8.35 11.32
N GLN A 117 -1.88 -7.56 10.39
CA GLN A 117 -2.24 -6.13 10.25
C GLN A 117 -2.95 -5.84 8.93
N TRP A 118 -3.00 -6.82 8.05
CA TRP A 118 -3.55 -6.69 6.71
C TRP A 118 -4.76 -7.59 6.53
N THR A 119 -5.64 -7.20 5.63
CA THR A 119 -6.68 -8.08 5.11
C THR A 119 -6.54 -8.23 3.61
N CYS A 120 -6.77 -9.43 3.08
CA CYS A 120 -6.90 -9.64 1.65
C CYS A 120 -8.25 -10.31 1.39
N ASP A 121 -9.06 -9.72 0.50
CA ASP A 121 -10.45 -10.14 0.24
C ASP A 121 -11.34 -10.16 1.49
N GLY A 122 -11.06 -9.26 2.45
CA GLY A 122 -11.80 -9.12 3.70
C GLY A 122 -11.37 -10.06 4.83
N GLU A 123 -10.41 -10.94 4.60
CA GLU A 123 -9.91 -11.94 5.55
C GLU A 123 -8.42 -11.74 5.85
N PRO A 124 -7.90 -12.25 6.98
CA PRO A 124 -6.46 -12.29 7.19
C PRO A 124 -5.76 -13.03 6.04
N PRO A 125 -4.70 -12.45 5.43
CA PRO A 125 -4.03 -13.05 4.28
C PRO A 125 -3.30 -14.34 4.65
N ILE A 126 -3.01 -15.15 3.64
CA ILE A 126 -1.98 -16.18 3.75
C ILE A 126 -0.60 -15.56 3.50
N VAL A 127 0.43 -16.20 4.05
CA VAL A 127 1.82 -15.84 3.82
C VAL A 127 2.45 -16.88 2.88
N ASN A 128 2.79 -16.44 1.67
CA ASN A 128 3.43 -17.30 0.66
C ASN A 128 4.96 -17.33 0.79
N GLY A 129 5.51 -16.60 1.75
CA GLY A 129 6.95 -16.54 2.04
C GLY A 129 7.38 -15.17 2.50
N SER A 130 8.69 -14.94 2.50
CA SER A 130 9.24 -13.62 2.74
C SER A 130 10.29 -13.27 1.69
N VAL A 131 10.50 -11.98 1.48
CA VAL A 131 11.52 -11.47 0.54
C VAL A 131 12.92 -11.95 0.91
N ALA A 132 13.18 -12.21 2.20
CA ALA A 132 14.48 -12.68 2.66
C ALA A 132 14.81 -14.12 2.26
N THR A 133 13.80 -14.98 2.14
CA THR A 133 13.96 -16.43 1.98
C THR A 133 13.50 -16.96 0.63
N ASN A 134 12.66 -16.23 -0.08
CA ASN A 134 12.19 -16.63 -1.39
C ASN A 134 13.18 -16.18 -2.47
N ILE A 135 13.80 -17.14 -3.16
CA ILE A 135 14.85 -16.86 -4.17
C ILE A 135 14.36 -16.02 -5.34
N HIS A 136 13.07 -16.13 -5.70
CA HIS A 136 12.47 -15.35 -6.79
C HIS A 136 12.32 -13.87 -6.44
N TYR A 137 12.28 -13.51 -5.16
CA TYR A 137 12.05 -12.16 -4.67
C TYR A 137 13.28 -11.51 -4.02
N ILE A 138 14.46 -12.15 -4.08
CA ILE A 138 15.71 -11.61 -3.51
C ILE A 138 16.00 -10.20 -4.01
N LEU A 139 15.69 -9.89 -5.29
CA LEU A 139 15.94 -8.57 -5.85
C LEU A 139 15.03 -7.49 -5.26
N TRP A 140 13.83 -7.84 -4.78
CA TRP A 140 12.96 -6.87 -4.09
C TRP A 140 13.57 -6.35 -2.79
N ARG A 141 14.35 -7.19 -2.11
CA ARG A 141 15.04 -6.80 -0.88
C ARG A 141 16.01 -5.65 -1.12
N THR A 142 16.82 -5.73 -2.16
CA THR A 142 17.79 -4.69 -2.51
C THR A 142 17.16 -3.47 -3.14
N ASN A 143 15.98 -3.63 -3.74
CA ASN A 143 15.21 -2.58 -4.38
C ASN A 143 14.22 -1.86 -3.44
N GLY A 144 14.35 -2.03 -2.13
CA GLY A 144 13.61 -1.22 -1.16
C GLY A 144 12.61 -1.95 -0.27
N LEU A 145 12.20 -3.21 -0.59
CA LEU A 145 11.27 -3.93 0.29
C LEU A 145 11.92 -4.39 1.61
N GLY A 146 13.22 -4.72 1.59
CA GLY A 146 13.90 -5.26 2.77
C GLY A 146 13.55 -6.72 3.06
N GLY A 147 14.30 -7.35 3.99
CA GLY A 147 14.19 -8.79 4.26
C GLY A 147 13.05 -9.23 5.17
N ASN A 148 12.41 -8.30 5.89
CA ASN A 148 11.39 -8.62 6.89
C ASN A 148 9.95 -8.53 6.33
N VAL A 149 9.78 -8.13 5.08
CA VAL A 149 8.47 -8.08 4.42
C VAL A 149 7.95 -9.49 4.21
N GLN A 150 6.73 -9.77 4.64
CA GLN A 150 6.00 -10.99 4.32
C GLN A 150 5.32 -10.83 2.96
N LEU A 151 5.36 -11.89 2.16
CA LEU A 151 4.64 -11.97 0.90
C LEU A 151 3.25 -12.52 1.18
N ILE A 152 2.23 -11.66 1.05
CA ILE A 152 0.85 -11.95 1.41
C ILE A 152 -0.03 -12.12 0.18
N TRP A 153 -1.13 -12.90 0.32
CA TRP A 153 -2.15 -13.09 -0.70
C TRP A 153 -3.51 -13.46 -0.08
N GLY A 154 -4.58 -13.43 -0.89
CA GLY A 154 -5.90 -13.89 -0.48
C GLY A 154 -5.94 -15.40 -0.20
N ARG A 155 -6.72 -15.80 0.83
CA ARG A 155 -6.81 -17.22 1.26
C ARG A 155 -7.28 -18.18 0.18
N GLU A 156 -8.18 -17.75 -0.67
CA GLU A 156 -8.74 -18.59 -1.75
C GLU A 156 -7.77 -18.76 -2.93
N GLN A 157 -6.60 -18.12 -2.88
CA GLN A 157 -5.56 -18.20 -3.90
C GLN A 157 -6.09 -17.99 -5.32
N LYS A 158 -7.02 -17.04 -5.48
CA LYS A 158 -7.54 -16.62 -6.78
C LYS A 158 -6.45 -15.91 -7.59
N GLU A 159 -6.65 -15.81 -8.90
CA GLU A 159 -5.78 -15.03 -9.80
C GLU A 159 -5.67 -13.54 -9.41
N SER A 160 -6.62 -13.02 -8.67
CA SER A 160 -6.58 -11.64 -8.18
C SER A 160 -7.00 -11.56 -6.73
N THR A 161 -6.45 -10.58 -6.01
CA THR A 161 -6.83 -10.27 -4.63
C THR A 161 -6.82 -8.75 -4.39
N VAL A 162 -7.60 -8.33 -3.42
CA VAL A 162 -7.64 -6.94 -2.94
C VAL A 162 -7.15 -6.92 -1.50
N CYS A 163 -5.94 -6.41 -1.29
CA CYS A 163 -5.37 -6.29 0.03
C CYS A 163 -5.51 -4.88 0.58
N ARG A 164 -5.78 -4.76 1.89
CA ARG A 164 -6.04 -3.50 2.59
C ARG A 164 -5.17 -3.38 3.82
N PHE A 165 -4.77 -2.15 4.08
CA PHE A 165 -4.04 -1.76 5.29
C PHE A 165 -4.57 -0.43 5.81
N THR A 166 -5.03 -0.41 7.05
CA THR A 166 -5.43 0.82 7.73
C THR A 166 -4.25 1.37 8.51
N ILE A 167 -3.93 2.65 8.33
CA ILE A 167 -2.86 3.33 9.05
C ILE A 167 -3.24 3.37 10.53
N PRO A 168 -2.44 2.76 11.42
CA PRO A 168 -2.78 2.73 12.84
C PRO A 168 -2.65 4.13 13.47
N SER A 169 -3.41 4.34 14.54
CA SER A 169 -3.13 5.45 15.47
C SER A 169 -1.86 5.13 16.27
N PRO A 170 -1.11 6.14 16.66
CA PRO A 170 0.11 5.99 17.47
C PRO A 170 -0.15 5.41 18.85
#